data_046a033d62b21fd098c03d56e09f5e5e
#
_entry.id   046a033d62b21fd098c03d56e09f5e5e
#
_cell.length_a   1.000
_cell.length_b   1.000
_cell.length_c   1.000
_cell.angle_alpha   90.00
_cell.angle_beta   90.00
_cell.angle_gamma   90.00
#
_symmetry.space_group_name_H-M   'P 1'
#
loop_
_entity.id
_entity.type
_entity.pdbx_description
1 polymer ?
#
loop_
_entity_poly.entity_id
_entity_poly.type
_entity_poly.pdbx_seq_one_letter_code
_entity_poly.pdbx_strand_id
1 'polypeptide(L)'
;ENMSIALASAMANAGYGTVYEMHFGNGGTVVNANGTITYRTPNTNGQNEDLYSTTFFKVVDANDTVNNTDITQNFTSVTHVNNTNYTDIVITCTIDYDEPVATDTTFNLAGQDQDAQDSATDFTGSFVFDELGLKSKSSSANLNSGLLLTHVVFHPVQKSANRLLQVVYTLRIRAG
;
A
#
# COMPACT_ATOMS: atom_id res chain seq x y z
N GLU A 1 2.45 -15.00 -8.36
CA GLU A 1 1.73 -14.85 -9.63
C GLU A 1 1.61 -13.37 -10.02
N ASN A 2 1.00 -12.51 -9.21
CA ASN A 2 0.75 -11.10 -9.53
C ASN A 2 1.99 -10.32 -9.95
N MET A 3 3.10 -10.47 -9.23
CA MET A 3 4.36 -9.77 -9.55
C MET A 3 4.88 -10.16 -10.95
N SER A 4 4.79 -11.43 -11.35
CA SER A 4 5.25 -11.85 -12.69
C SER A 4 4.36 -11.30 -13.81
N ILE A 5 3.04 -11.25 -13.58
CA ILE A 5 2.09 -10.65 -14.54
C ILE A 5 2.36 -9.15 -14.67
N ALA A 6 2.48 -8.44 -13.57
CA ALA A 6 2.75 -7.01 -13.56
C ALA A 6 4.08 -6.66 -14.25
N LEU A 7 5.16 -7.40 -13.92
CA LEU A 7 6.47 -7.20 -14.51
C LEU A 7 6.44 -7.45 -16.04
N ALA A 8 5.81 -8.54 -16.48
CA ALA A 8 5.68 -8.83 -17.91
C ALA A 8 4.88 -7.74 -18.64
N SER A 9 3.79 -7.26 -18.04
CA SER A 9 2.95 -6.20 -18.62
C SER A 9 3.71 -4.87 -18.71
N ALA A 10 4.45 -4.50 -17.67
CA ALA A 10 5.27 -3.30 -17.66
C ALA A 10 6.40 -3.37 -18.71
N MET A 11 7.10 -4.50 -18.81
CA MET A 11 8.17 -4.71 -19.80
C MET A 11 7.64 -4.74 -21.23
N ALA A 12 6.42 -5.23 -21.44
CA ALA A 12 5.76 -5.21 -22.75
C ALA A 12 5.17 -3.86 -23.11
N ASN A 13 5.33 -2.84 -22.27
CA ASN A 13 4.74 -1.51 -22.43
C ASN A 13 3.22 -1.55 -22.66
N ALA A 14 2.54 -2.40 -21.90
CA ALA A 14 1.09 -2.58 -22.02
C ALA A 14 0.27 -1.42 -21.42
N GLY A 15 0.94 -0.41 -20.84
CA GLY A 15 0.30 0.74 -20.19
C GLY A 15 -0.18 0.47 -18.75
N TYR A 16 0.06 -0.74 -18.23
CA TYR A 16 -0.27 -1.14 -16.86
C TYR A 16 0.82 -2.08 -16.30
N GLY A 17 0.68 -2.47 -15.02
CA GLY A 17 1.63 -3.38 -14.37
C GLY A 17 2.76 -2.68 -13.60
N THR A 18 2.97 -1.37 -13.80
CA THR A 18 3.92 -0.58 -12.98
C THR A 18 3.42 -0.43 -11.56
N VAL A 19 4.31 -0.20 -10.59
CA VAL A 19 3.91 0.17 -9.22
C VAL A 19 3.14 1.48 -9.29
N TYR A 20 1.93 1.50 -8.71
CA TYR A 20 1.02 2.62 -8.89
C TYR A 20 0.45 3.16 -7.58
N GLU A 21 0.01 2.27 -6.69
CA GLU A 21 -0.63 2.64 -5.43
C GLU A 21 0.08 1.99 -4.25
N MET A 22 0.14 2.70 -3.12
CA MET A 22 0.45 2.14 -1.80
C MET A 22 -0.82 2.12 -0.97
N HIS A 23 -1.19 0.93 -0.53
CA HIS A 23 -2.39 0.65 0.25
C HIS A 23 -2.05 0.43 1.71
N PHE A 24 -2.91 0.91 2.58
CA PHE A 24 -2.82 0.77 4.03
C PHE A 24 -4.10 0.11 4.55
N GLY A 25 -3.95 -0.72 5.56
CA GLY A 25 -5.06 -1.43 6.15
C GLY A 25 -4.86 -1.70 7.63
N ASN A 26 -5.91 -2.24 8.26
CA ASN A 26 -5.95 -2.55 9.68
C ASN A 26 -6.41 -3.98 9.98
N GLY A 27 -6.32 -4.88 9.01
CA GLY A 27 -6.72 -6.29 9.14
C GLY A 27 -5.55 -7.26 9.32
N GLY A 28 -4.30 -6.77 9.40
CA GLY A 28 -3.10 -7.61 9.47
C GLY A 28 -2.87 -8.26 10.82
N THR A 29 -3.45 -7.73 11.89
CA THR A 29 -3.29 -8.27 13.25
C THR A 29 -4.63 -8.53 13.93
N VAL A 30 -4.60 -9.41 14.92
CA VAL A 30 -5.75 -9.73 15.79
C VAL A 30 -5.32 -9.60 17.24
N VAL A 31 -6.10 -8.88 18.03
CA VAL A 31 -5.91 -8.80 19.49
C VAL A 31 -6.65 -9.93 20.16
N ASN A 32 -5.92 -10.85 20.79
CA ASN A 32 -6.50 -11.97 21.52
C ASN A 32 -7.11 -11.52 22.86
N ALA A 33 -7.99 -12.34 23.41
CA ALA A 33 -8.64 -12.06 24.69
C ALA A 33 -7.67 -11.87 25.88
N ASN A 34 -6.45 -12.40 25.77
CA ASN A 34 -5.40 -12.22 26.77
C ASN A 34 -4.52 -10.97 26.54
N GLY A 35 -4.87 -10.13 25.55
CA GLY A 35 -4.12 -8.91 25.18
C GLY A 35 -2.89 -9.14 24.31
N THR A 36 -2.62 -10.36 23.86
CA THR A 36 -1.52 -10.61 22.92
C THR A 36 -1.94 -10.31 21.48
N ILE A 37 -0.99 -9.86 20.65
CA ILE A 37 -1.22 -9.59 19.23
C ILE A 37 -0.75 -10.79 18.43
N THR A 38 -1.61 -11.31 17.54
CA THR A 38 -1.27 -12.33 16.55
C THR A 38 -1.22 -11.67 15.18
N TYR A 39 -0.13 -11.91 14.44
CA TYR A 39 0.06 -11.43 13.09
C TYR A 39 -0.50 -12.44 12.09
N ARG A 40 -1.28 -11.97 11.12
CA ARG A 40 -1.74 -12.80 10.00
C ARG A 40 -0.61 -12.97 9.00
N THR A 41 -0.64 -14.07 8.25
CA THR A 41 0.31 -14.30 7.15
C THR A 41 -0.04 -13.39 5.97
N PRO A 42 0.92 -12.62 5.41
CA PRO A 42 0.64 -11.77 4.26
C PRO A 42 0.04 -12.54 3.06
N ASN A 43 -0.96 -11.95 2.42
CA ASN A 43 -1.55 -12.46 1.19
C ASN A 43 -0.63 -12.14 0.01
N THR A 44 -0.19 -13.14 -0.77
CA THR A 44 0.73 -12.89 -1.90
C THR A 44 0.48 -13.81 -3.10
N ASN A 45 -0.53 -14.68 -3.08
CA ASN A 45 -0.54 -15.85 -3.94
C ASN A 45 -1.59 -15.89 -5.06
N GLY A 46 -2.54 -14.96 -5.17
CA GLY A 46 -3.59 -15.04 -6.19
C GLY A 46 -3.85 -13.73 -6.90
N GLN A 47 -4.42 -13.79 -8.10
CA GLN A 47 -4.79 -12.59 -8.87
C GLN A 47 -5.83 -11.71 -8.16
N ASN A 48 -6.66 -12.32 -7.32
CA ASN A 48 -7.73 -11.66 -6.60
C ASN A 48 -7.36 -11.35 -5.14
N GLU A 49 -6.10 -11.57 -4.76
CA GLU A 49 -5.65 -11.27 -3.40
C GLU A 49 -5.56 -9.76 -3.18
N ASP A 50 -5.92 -9.34 -1.98
CA ASP A 50 -5.85 -7.97 -1.50
C ASP A 50 -5.30 -7.95 -0.07
N LEU A 51 -5.18 -6.78 0.54
CA LEU A 51 -5.01 -6.64 1.98
C LEU A 51 -6.20 -7.28 2.70
N TYR A 52 -6.04 -7.64 3.95
CA TYR A 52 -7.14 -8.17 4.76
C TYR A 52 -8.25 -7.14 4.96
N SER A 53 -7.87 -5.87 5.19
CA SER A 53 -8.80 -4.77 5.36
C SER A 53 -8.19 -3.48 4.84
N THR A 54 -8.27 -3.25 3.53
CA THR A 54 -7.82 -1.98 2.92
C THR A 54 -8.73 -0.85 3.36
N THR A 55 -8.16 0.17 3.96
CA THR A 55 -8.89 1.33 4.46
C THR A 55 -8.50 2.63 3.77
N PHE A 56 -7.25 2.77 3.38
CA PHE A 56 -6.71 3.97 2.75
C PHE A 56 -5.66 3.62 1.71
N PHE A 57 -5.53 4.42 0.67
CA PHE A 57 -4.45 4.29 -0.30
C PHE A 57 -4.05 5.64 -0.89
N LYS A 58 -2.84 5.71 -1.41
CA LYS A 58 -2.33 6.86 -2.16
C LYS A 58 -1.64 6.40 -3.43
N VAL A 59 -1.79 7.20 -4.50
CA VAL A 59 -1.05 6.99 -5.74
C VAL A 59 0.39 7.44 -5.55
N VAL A 60 1.33 6.59 -5.95
CA VAL A 60 2.79 6.81 -5.82
C VAL A 60 3.49 6.89 -7.19
N ASP A 61 2.71 6.98 -8.26
CA ASP A 61 3.23 7.25 -9.61
C ASP A 61 3.33 8.76 -9.83
N ALA A 62 4.54 9.30 -9.88
CA ALA A 62 4.79 10.72 -10.10
C ALA A 62 4.42 11.20 -11.53
N ASN A 63 4.16 10.29 -12.47
CA ASN A 63 3.72 10.64 -13.82
C ASN A 63 2.22 10.88 -13.91
N ASP A 64 1.45 10.42 -12.92
CA ASP A 64 0.00 10.63 -12.86
C ASP A 64 -0.34 11.81 -11.94
N THR A 65 -0.21 13.02 -12.47
CA THR A 65 -0.48 14.25 -11.73
C THR A 65 -1.97 14.53 -11.50
N VAL A 66 -2.86 13.71 -12.03
CA VAL A 66 -4.31 13.83 -11.81
C VAL A 66 -4.69 13.15 -10.49
N ASN A 67 -4.19 11.93 -10.27
CA ASN A 67 -4.53 11.12 -9.10
C ASN A 67 -3.48 11.25 -7.99
N ASN A 68 -2.26 11.68 -8.32
CA ASN A 68 -1.20 11.99 -7.36
C ASN A 68 -1.03 13.51 -7.27
N THR A 69 -1.65 14.12 -6.28
CA THR A 69 -1.64 15.57 -6.09
C THR A 69 -0.35 16.10 -5.46
N ASP A 70 0.48 15.24 -4.90
CA ASP A 70 1.78 15.60 -4.32
C ASP A 70 2.88 14.63 -4.76
N ILE A 71 3.35 14.85 -5.98
CA ILE A 71 4.41 14.05 -6.61
C ILE A 71 5.79 14.22 -5.96
N THR A 72 5.95 15.18 -5.06
CA THR A 72 7.21 15.40 -4.34
C THR A 72 7.31 14.55 -3.07
N GLN A 73 6.19 14.14 -2.53
CA GLN A 73 6.09 13.30 -1.35
C GLN A 73 5.62 11.87 -1.63
N ASN A 74 4.98 11.66 -2.80
CA ASN A 74 4.48 10.36 -3.23
C ASN A 74 5.05 10.03 -4.59
N PHE A 75 6.10 9.22 -4.63
CA PHE A 75 6.80 8.91 -5.87
C PHE A 75 7.52 7.56 -5.84
N THR A 76 7.77 7.05 -7.03
CA THR A 76 8.57 5.84 -7.26
C THR A 76 9.84 6.23 -8.02
N SER A 77 10.97 5.75 -7.55
CA SER A 77 12.29 5.96 -8.16
C SER A 77 13.05 4.64 -8.33
N VAL A 78 14.00 4.62 -9.25
CA VAL A 78 14.86 3.46 -9.50
C VAL A 78 16.28 3.82 -9.11
N THR A 79 16.92 2.98 -8.31
CA THR A 79 18.30 3.14 -7.87
C THR A 79 19.10 1.89 -8.21
N HIS A 80 20.18 2.07 -8.98
CA HIS A 80 21.12 0.99 -9.30
C HIS A 80 22.52 1.35 -8.79
N VAL A 81 23.15 0.40 -8.11
CA VAL A 81 24.54 0.51 -7.70
C VAL A 81 25.41 -0.22 -8.73
N ASN A 82 26.33 0.49 -9.34
CA ASN A 82 27.23 -0.08 -10.36
C ASN A 82 27.98 -1.31 -9.82
N ASN A 83 28.16 -2.33 -10.66
CA ASN A 83 28.80 -3.60 -10.34
C ASN A 83 28.01 -4.50 -9.36
N THR A 84 26.72 -4.27 -9.21
CA THR A 84 25.83 -5.18 -8.49
C THR A 84 24.86 -5.88 -9.46
N ASN A 85 24.35 -7.06 -9.06
CA ASN A 85 23.37 -7.82 -9.84
C ASN A 85 21.93 -7.51 -9.41
N TYR A 86 21.71 -6.38 -8.77
CA TYR A 86 20.38 -5.96 -8.31
C TYR A 86 20.12 -4.49 -8.61
N THR A 87 18.86 -4.15 -8.66
CA THR A 87 18.35 -2.79 -8.80
C THR A 87 17.19 -2.62 -7.83
N ASP A 88 17.16 -1.49 -7.16
CA ASP A 88 16.12 -1.16 -6.20
C ASP A 88 15.09 -0.23 -6.82
N ILE A 89 13.82 -0.56 -6.62
CA ILE A 89 12.70 0.33 -6.81
C ILE A 89 12.37 0.88 -5.43
N VAL A 90 12.54 2.18 -5.25
CA VAL A 90 12.26 2.87 -3.98
C VAL A 90 10.97 3.65 -4.13
N ILE A 91 10.00 3.33 -3.31
CA ILE A 91 8.67 3.93 -3.29
C ILE A 91 8.55 4.76 -2.01
N THR A 92 8.31 6.05 -2.16
CA THR A 92 8.05 6.97 -1.04
C THR A 92 6.58 7.34 -1.05
N CYS A 93 5.93 7.21 0.09
CA CYS A 93 4.55 7.59 0.30
C CYS A 93 4.42 8.32 1.64
N THR A 94 3.80 9.49 1.61
CA THR A 94 3.55 10.30 2.79
C THR A 94 2.06 10.41 3.03
N ILE A 95 1.61 9.99 4.21
CA ILE A 95 0.28 10.30 4.74
C ILE A 95 0.43 11.58 5.55
N ASP A 96 -0.08 12.68 5.01
CA ASP A 96 0.14 14.02 5.54
C ASP A 96 -0.71 14.29 6.80
N TYR A 97 -0.55 15.48 7.37
CA TYR A 97 -1.43 15.96 8.41
C TYR A 97 -2.88 15.93 7.93
N ASP A 98 -3.81 15.67 8.84
CA ASP A 98 -5.24 15.53 8.55
C ASP A 98 -5.62 14.41 7.56
N GLU A 99 -4.69 13.50 7.21
CA GLU A 99 -4.96 12.30 6.42
C GLU A 99 -4.84 11.03 7.29
N PRO A 100 -5.64 9.98 7.01
CA PRO A 100 -6.84 10.00 6.19
C PRO A 100 -7.99 10.72 6.89
N VAL A 101 -8.97 11.19 6.10
CA VAL A 101 -10.21 11.76 6.62
C VAL A 101 -11.41 10.90 6.21
N ALA A 102 -12.45 10.84 7.03
CA ALA A 102 -13.62 9.99 6.78
C ALA A 102 -14.38 10.36 5.49
N THR A 103 -14.23 11.60 5.02
CA THR A 103 -14.83 12.09 3.77
C THR A 103 -13.93 11.87 2.56
N ASP A 104 -12.71 11.37 2.75
CA ASP A 104 -11.78 11.07 1.65
C ASP A 104 -12.34 9.91 0.82
N THR A 105 -12.40 10.09 -0.51
CA THR A 105 -12.87 9.06 -1.43
C THR A 105 -11.96 7.83 -1.47
N THR A 106 -10.73 7.96 -1.00
CA THR A 106 -9.76 6.87 -0.87
C THR A 106 -9.84 6.13 0.46
N PHE A 107 -10.63 6.63 1.41
CA PHE A 107 -10.82 6.01 2.72
C PHE A 107 -12.08 5.12 2.71
N ASN A 108 -11.90 3.84 3.02
CA ASN A 108 -12.98 2.86 3.00
C ASN A 108 -13.35 2.41 4.41
N LEU A 109 -14.33 3.05 5.01
CA LEU A 109 -14.88 2.66 6.32
C LEU A 109 -15.58 1.28 6.29
N ALA A 110 -16.23 0.95 5.16
CA ALA A 110 -16.97 -0.32 5.04
C ALA A 110 -16.05 -1.54 4.91
N GLY A 111 -14.79 -1.36 4.55
CA GLY A 111 -13.80 -2.43 4.43
C GLY A 111 -13.07 -2.76 5.72
N GLN A 112 -13.38 -2.12 6.85
CA GLN A 112 -12.70 -2.39 8.11
C GLN A 112 -13.04 -3.79 8.64
N ASP A 113 -12.01 -4.53 9.02
CA ASP A 113 -12.14 -5.82 9.67
C ASP A 113 -12.59 -5.63 11.12
N GLN A 114 -13.70 -6.27 11.50
CA GLN A 114 -14.22 -6.20 12.85
C GLN A 114 -13.29 -6.82 13.90
N ASP A 115 -12.41 -7.71 13.48
CA ASP A 115 -11.40 -8.34 14.33
C ASP A 115 -10.08 -7.55 14.36
N ALA A 116 -9.97 -6.46 13.61
CA ALA A 116 -8.81 -5.60 13.61
C ALA A 116 -8.65 -4.86 14.94
N GLN A 117 -7.44 -4.43 15.23
CA GLN A 117 -7.14 -3.69 16.45
C GLN A 117 -7.88 -2.35 16.52
N ASP A 118 -8.11 -1.71 15.39
CA ASP A 118 -8.95 -0.55 15.24
C ASP A 118 -10.16 -0.90 14.37
N SER A 119 -11.25 -1.23 15.01
CA SER A 119 -12.55 -1.51 14.39
C SER A 119 -13.46 -0.28 14.37
N ALA A 120 -12.91 0.92 14.55
CA ALA A 120 -13.69 2.15 14.54
C ALA A 120 -14.48 2.28 13.23
N THR A 121 -15.78 2.49 13.36
CA THR A 121 -16.68 2.70 12.22
C THR A 121 -16.71 4.14 11.75
N ASP A 122 -16.05 5.03 12.49
CA ASP A 122 -15.90 6.45 12.19
C ASP A 122 -14.43 6.86 12.41
N PHE A 123 -13.92 7.69 11.52
CA PHE A 123 -12.61 8.30 11.68
C PHE A 123 -12.74 9.57 12.53
N THR A 124 -12.16 9.54 13.73
CA THR A 124 -12.19 10.65 14.70
C THR A 124 -10.85 11.39 14.80
N GLY A 125 -10.07 11.42 13.71
CA GLY A 125 -8.74 12.03 13.66
C GLY A 125 -7.60 11.11 14.11
N SER A 126 -7.87 9.81 14.28
CA SER A 126 -6.87 8.79 14.58
C SER A 126 -7.21 7.50 13.83
N PHE A 127 -6.19 6.86 13.28
CA PHE A 127 -6.32 5.62 12.53
C PHE A 127 -5.16 4.68 12.86
N VAL A 128 -5.41 3.37 12.92
CA VAL A 128 -4.37 2.37 13.14
C VAL A 128 -4.13 1.61 11.85
N PHE A 129 -2.87 1.54 11.44
CA PHE A 129 -2.42 0.71 10.32
C PHE A 129 -1.58 -0.44 10.86
N ASP A 130 -1.81 -1.65 10.41
CA ASP A 130 -1.01 -2.83 10.74
C ASP A 130 -0.66 -3.69 9.53
N GLU A 131 -1.10 -3.24 8.35
CA GLU A 131 -0.74 -3.85 7.08
C GLU A 131 -0.56 -2.80 5.99
N LEU A 132 0.29 -3.10 5.03
CA LEU A 132 0.45 -2.31 3.82
C LEU A 132 0.77 -3.19 2.61
N GLY A 133 0.42 -2.70 1.43
CA GLY A 133 0.72 -3.37 0.17
C GLY A 133 0.94 -2.40 -0.97
N LEU A 134 1.66 -2.86 -1.98
CA LEU A 134 1.79 -2.16 -3.25
C LEU A 134 0.85 -2.79 -4.26
N LYS A 135 0.12 -1.96 -4.99
CA LYS A 135 -0.67 -2.39 -6.15
C LYS A 135 -0.12 -1.83 -7.45
N SER A 136 -0.30 -2.61 -8.51
CA SER A 136 0.08 -2.19 -9.86
C SER A 136 -0.95 -1.24 -10.46
N LYS A 137 -0.55 -0.49 -11.47
CA LYS A 137 -1.48 0.21 -12.36
C LYS A 137 -2.39 -0.81 -13.03
N SER A 138 -3.69 -0.56 -12.98
CA SER A 138 -4.71 -1.41 -13.59
C SER A 138 -4.82 -1.18 -15.09
N SER A 139 -5.20 -2.21 -15.83
CA SER A 139 -5.57 -2.11 -17.25
C SER A 139 -6.86 -1.31 -17.49
N SER A 140 -7.73 -1.23 -16.48
CA SER A 140 -8.98 -0.45 -16.55
C SER A 140 -8.81 1.02 -16.24
N ALA A 141 -7.60 1.46 -15.84
CA ALA A 141 -7.29 2.80 -15.34
C ALA A 141 -8.11 3.24 -14.10
N ASN A 142 -8.83 2.33 -13.46
CA ASN A 142 -9.54 2.61 -12.22
C ASN A 142 -8.59 2.52 -11.02
N LEU A 143 -8.78 3.41 -10.06
CA LEU A 143 -8.08 3.34 -8.77
C LEU A 143 -8.51 2.08 -8.00
N ASN A 144 -7.64 1.59 -7.14
CA ASN A 144 -7.85 0.41 -6.29
C ASN A 144 -8.18 -0.91 -7.04
N SER A 145 -7.89 -0.98 -8.34
CA SER A 145 -8.21 -2.17 -9.17
C SER A 145 -6.98 -2.89 -9.74
N GLY A 146 -5.78 -2.45 -9.36
CA GLY A 146 -4.53 -3.11 -9.74
C GLY A 146 -4.27 -4.41 -8.99
N LEU A 147 -3.30 -5.18 -9.47
CA LEU A 147 -2.86 -6.42 -8.82
C LEU A 147 -2.05 -6.12 -7.56
N LEU A 148 -2.31 -6.82 -6.49
CA LEU A 148 -1.48 -6.77 -5.28
C LEU A 148 -0.09 -7.36 -5.59
N LEU A 149 0.94 -6.55 -5.50
CA LEU A 149 2.33 -6.93 -5.78
C LEU A 149 3.04 -7.43 -4.52
N THR A 150 2.81 -6.74 -3.41
CA THR A 150 3.40 -7.05 -2.11
C THR A 150 2.38 -6.84 -1.00
N HIS A 151 2.54 -7.60 0.08
CA HIS A 151 1.77 -7.42 1.31
C HIS A 151 2.71 -7.61 2.50
N VAL A 152 2.70 -6.66 3.42
CA VAL A 152 3.48 -6.68 4.66
C VAL A 152 2.54 -6.46 5.82
N VAL A 153 2.66 -7.30 6.84
CA VAL A 153 1.97 -7.17 8.12
C VAL A 153 2.99 -6.76 9.18
N PHE A 154 2.66 -5.76 9.99
CA PHE A 154 3.55 -5.18 10.98
C PHE A 154 2.82 -4.85 12.28
N HIS A 155 3.58 -4.45 13.30
CA HIS A 155 2.98 -4.02 14.57
C HIS A 155 2.14 -2.76 14.35
N PRO A 156 0.92 -2.70 14.91
CA PRO A 156 0.01 -1.58 14.70
C PRO A 156 0.64 -0.22 14.96
N VAL A 157 0.49 0.69 14.01
CA VAL A 157 1.00 2.06 14.05
C VAL A 157 -0.16 3.04 14.02
N GLN A 158 -0.25 3.88 15.02
CA GLN A 158 -1.29 4.90 15.09
C GLN A 158 -0.90 6.13 14.27
N LYS A 159 -1.78 6.53 13.35
CA LYS A 159 -1.75 7.78 12.60
C LYS A 159 -2.84 8.70 13.13
N SER A 160 -2.46 9.84 13.65
CA SER A 160 -3.38 10.90 14.08
C SER A 160 -3.26 12.12 13.18
N ALA A 161 -4.28 12.98 13.17
CA ALA A 161 -4.36 14.17 12.32
C ALA A 161 -3.18 15.15 12.52
N ASN A 162 -2.56 15.16 13.69
CA ASN A 162 -1.41 16.01 14.00
C ASN A 162 -0.04 15.34 13.76
N ARG A 163 -0.01 14.20 13.07
CA ARG A 163 1.22 13.45 12.74
C ARG A 163 1.32 13.25 11.24
N LEU A 164 2.51 13.38 10.73
CA LEU A 164 2.88 12.95 9.40
C LEU A 164 3.47 11.54 9.49
N LEU A 165 3.09 10.65 8.58
CA LEU A 165 3.68 9.31 8.45
C LEU A 165 4.28 9.18 7.06
N GLN A 166 5.59 8.98 6.98
CA GLN A 166 6.26 8.68 5.72
C GLN A 166 6.71 7.23 5.70
N VAL A 167 6.35 6.52 4.64
CA VAL A 167 6.80 5.17 4.35
C VAL A 167 7.77 5.21 3.18
N VAL A 168 8.95 4.61 3.38
CA VAL A 168 9.91 4.35 2.30
C VAL A 168 9.99 2.84 2.12
N TYR A 169 9.47 2.35 1.00
CA TYR A 169 9.41 0.93 0.67
C TYR A 169 10.43 0.61 -0.42
N THR A 170 11.27 -0.39 -0.20
CA THR A 170 12.28 -0.80 -1.18
C THR A 170 11.96 -2.19 -1.72
N LEU A 171 11.76 -2.28 -3.03
CA LEU A 171 11.62 -3.50 -3.78
C LEU A 171 12.93 -3.79 -4.52
N ARG A 172 13.62 -4.88 -4.16
CA ARG A 172 14.88 -5.27 -4.81
C ARG A 172 14.64 -6.32 -5.89
N ILE A 173 15.00 -5.99 -7.12
CA ILE A 173 15.00 -6.92 -8.25
C ILE A 173 16.43 -7.42 -8.45
N ARG A 174 16.61 -8.74 -8.44
CA ARG A 174 17.88 -9.41 -8.74
C ARG A 174 17.82 -10.10 -10.09
N ALA A 175 18.85 -9.90 -10.90
CA ALA A 175 19.17 -10.78 -12.02
C ALA A 175 20.13 -11.87 -11.49
N GLY A 176 19.67 -13.11 -11.47
CA GLY A 176 20.44 -14.23 -10.96
C GLY A 176 20.74 -15.25 -12.01
#